data_34ed50b0dcfa3018cc8c6f764fc5947d
#
_entry.id   34ed50b0dcfa3018cc8c6f764fc5947d
#
_cell.length_a   1.000
_cell.length_b   1.000
_cell.length_c   1.000
_cell.angle_alpha   90.00
_cell.angle_beta   90.00
_cell.angle_gamma   90.00
#
_symmetry.space_group_name_H-M   'P 1'
#
loop_
_entity.id
_entity.type
_entity.pdbx_description
1 polymer ?
#
loop_
_entity_poly.entity_id
_entity_poly.type
_entity_poly.pdbx_seq_one_letter_code
_entity_poly.pdbx_strand_id
1 'polypeptide(L)'
;MLGHGGGQAGEALGVGQPQEHPGVPRARIVTSARGNREARAIFFFASGPLDYDYRDRGQQQELLAAAFAGAGWEVPRLLTAMREAPDFYFDSVSQVRMDSWSAGRVTLAGDAGYCPSPPSGQGSSLALVGAYVLAGELAAADGDHRDAFARYQQRMQDFVERNQQIATGNAKRFTPASRRQIWLQNQGIRALPYMPGKNWVLSLATKGVKQAANAITLPSPTARE
;
A
#
# COMPACT_ATOMS: atom_id res chain seq x y z
N MET A 1 -33.63 7.26 31.40
CA MET A 1 -32.87 6.00 31.46
C MET A 1 -31.96 6.00 30.24
N LEU A 2 -30.74 6.46 30.41
CA LEU A 2 -29.75 6.61 29.32
C LEU A 2 -28.90 5.33 29.27
N GLY A 3 -29.07 4.52 28.23
CA GLY A 3 -28.26 3.36 27.95
C GLY A 3 -26.96 3.78 27.26
N HIS A 4 -25.85 3.65 27.97
CA HIS A 4 -24.51 3.77 27.39
C HIS A 4 -24.25 2.54 26.51
N GLY A 5 -24.33 2.73 25.22
CA GLY A 5 -23.79 1.80 24.24
C GLY A 5 -22.32 2.11 24.03
N GLY A 6 -21.43 1.42 24.76
CA GLY A 6 -20.00 1.45 24.51
C GLY A 6 -19.71 0.88 23.11
N GLY A 7 -19.33 1.73 22.19
CA GLY A 7 -18.86 1.33 20.87
C GLY A 7 -17.55 0.55 20.99
N GLN A 8 -17.57 -0.72 20.71
CA GLN A 8 -16.37 -1.51 20.47
C GLN A 8 -15.75 -1.05 19.14
N ALA A 9 -14.88 -0.06 19.22
CA ALA A 9 -13.90 0.20 18.19
C ALA A 9 -12.80 -0.86 18.34
N GLY A 10 -12.68 -1.80 17.43
CA GLY A 10 -11.55 -2.70 17.45
C GLY A 10 -11.76 -4.14 17.02
N GLU A 11 -12.80 -4.45 16.28
CA GLU A 11 -12.86 -5.77 15.66
C GLU A 11 -12.69 -5.61 14.17
N ALA A 12 -11.47 -5.77 13.72
CA ALA A 12 -11.34 -6.42 12.47
C ALA A 12 -10.08 -6.24 11.66
N LEU A 13 -9.04 -6.70 12.15
CA LEU A 13 -8.01 -7.21 11.25
C LEU A 13 -7.94 -8.71 11.43
N GLY A 14 -8.95 -9.41 10.94
CA GLY A 14 -8.88 -10.84 10.75
C GLY A 14 -7.87 -11.13 9.64
N VAL A 15 -6.59 -11.20 9.97
CA VAL A 15 -5.61 -11.85 9.10
C VAL A 15 -5.95 -13.34 9.13
N GLY A 16 -6.82 -13.77 8.23
CA GLY A 16 -7.12 -15.17 8.08
C GLY A 16 -5.86 -15.93 7.74
N GLN A 17 -5.66 -17.08 8.40
CA GLN A 17 -4.48 -17.92 8.18
C GLN A 17 -4.41 -18.33 6.69
N PRO A 18 -3.26 -18.22 6.03
CA PRO A 18 -3.08 -18.74 4.68
C PRO A 18 -3.27 -20.25 4.73
N GLN A 19 -4.31 -20.76 4.07
CA GLN A 19 -4.46 -22.19 3.83
C GLN A 19 -3.90 -22.52 2.44
N GLU A 20 -3.39 -23.70 2.29
CA GLU A 20 -2.43 -24.10 1.32
C GLU A 20 -3.03 -24.71 0.06
N HIS A 21 -2.52 -24.23 -1.06
CA HIS A 21 -2.23 -25.08 -2.21
C HIS A 21 -0.74 -24.96 -2.52
N PRO A 22 -0.08 -26.03 -2.92
CA PRO A 22 1.34 -25.99 -3.22
C PRO A 22 1.59 -25.07 -4.41
N GLY A 23 2.31 -24.00 -4.21
CA GLY A 23 2.95 -23.24 -5.26
C GLY A 23 2.70 -21.73 -5.32
N VAL A 24 1.62 -21.17 -4.80
CA VAL A 24 1.36 -19.72 -4.92
C VAL A 24 1.23 -19.07 -3.55
N PRO A 25 2.14 -18.14 -3.18
CA PRO A 25 2.00 -17.34 -1.96
C PRO A 25 0.76 -16.45 -2.04
N ARG A 26 -0.12 -16.55 -1.03
CA ARG A 26 -1.41 -15.85 -0.99
C ARG A 26 -1.60 -15.17 0.34
N ALA A 27 -2.13 -13.97 0.30
CA ALA A 27 -2.60 -13.28 1.48
C ALA A 27 -3.98 -12.66 1.20
N ARG A 28 -4.78 -12.53 2.25
CA ARG A 28 -6.08 -11.86 2.19
C ARG A 28 -6.27 -10.96 3.40
N ILE A 29 -6.91 -9.85 3.18
CA ILE A 29 -7.28 -8.93 4.26
C ILE A 29 -8.76 -8.62 4.07
N VAL A 30 -9.54 -8.79 5.14
CA VAL A 30 -10.94 -8.36 5.18
C VAL A 30 -11.05 -7.20 6.14
N THR A 31 -11.59 -6.10 5.69
CA THR A 31 -11.83 -4.93 6.53
C THR A 31 -13.31 -4.59 6.54
N SER A 32 -13.87 -4.29 7.70
CA SER A 32 -15.21 -3.73 7.78
C SER A 32 -15.16 -2.21 7.75
N ALA A 33 -16.07 -1.60 7.00
CA ALA A 33 -16.24 -0.16 6.96
C ALA A 33 -17.50 0.24 7.74
N ARG A 34 -17.51 1.48 8.20
CA ARG A 34 -18.61 2.22 8.86
C ARG A 34 -19.80 1.39 9.35
N GLY A 35 -19.89 1.17 10.64
CA GLY A 35 -21.08 0.63 11.30
C GLY A 35 -21.42 -0.82 10.93
N ASN A 36 -20.44 -1.60 10.51
CA ASN A 36 -20.60 -3.00 10.05
C ASN A 36 -21.62 -3.22 8.93
N ARG A 37 -21.89 -2.20 8.13
CA ARG A 37 -22.84 -2.31 7.01
C ARG A 37 -22.15 -2.68 5.70
N GLU A 38 -20.87 -2.37 5.57
CA GLU A 38 -20.06 -2.69 4.40
C GLU A 38 -18.80 -3.42 4.83
N ALA A 39 -18.43 -4.45 4.09
CA ALA A 39 -17.16 -5.14 4.25
C ALA A 39 -16.38 -5.07 2.94
N ARG A 40 -15.10 -4.75 3.01
CA ARG A 40 -14.19 -4.83 1.87
C ARG A 40 -13.25 -6.00 2.05
N ALA A 41 -13.13 -6.83 1.02
CA ALA A 41 -12.16 -7.90 0.98
C ALA A 41 -11.05 -7.54 -0.01
N ILE A 42 -9.81 -7.55 0.47
CA ILE A 42 -8.63 -7.32 -0.35
C ILE A 42 -7.89 -8.64 -0.47
N PHE A 43 -7.63 -9.07 -1.69
CA PHE A 43 -6.91 -10.28 -1.99
C PHE A 43 -5.57 -9.93 -2.62
N PHE A 44 -4.49 -10.46 -2.07
CA PHE A 44 -3.16 -10.38 -2.67
C PHE A 44 -2.67 -11.78 -3.02
N PHE A 45 -2.11 -11.96 -4.20
CA PHE A 45 -1.42 -13.18 -4.56
C PHE A 45 -0.20 -12.85 -5.42
N ALA A 46 0.81 -13.71 -5.37
CA ALA A 46 1.97 -13.60 -6.24
C ALA A 46 1.75 -14.51 -7.46
N SER A 47 2.08 -13.99 -8.63
CA SER A 47 2.06 -14.74 -9.88
C SER A 47 3.22 -14.27 -10.76
N GLY A 48 3.52 -15.01 -11.83
CA GLY A 48 4.20 -14.45 -12.98
C GLY A 48 3.33 -13.41 -13.68
N PRO A 49 3.83 -12.81 -14.76
CA PRO A 49 3.03 -11.92 -15.60
C PRO A 49 1.72 -12.62 -15.99
N LEU A 50 0.60 -11.94 -15.80
CA LEU A 50 -0.72 -12.43 -16.19
C LEU A 50 -1.08 -11.75 -17.51
N ASP A 51 -1.52 -12.57 -18.46
CA ASP A 51 -2.11 -12.10 -19.72
C ASP A 51 -3.63 -12.11 -19.57
N TYR A 52 -4.24 -10.94 -19.51
CA TYR A 52 -5.70 -10.78 -19.37
C TYR A 52 -6.16 -9.43 -19.92
N ASP A 53 -7.39 -9.38 -20.39
CA ASP A 53 -8.03 -8.12 -20.74
C ASP A 53 -8.42 -7.34 -19.48
N TYR A 54 -7.80 -6.17 -19.30
CA TYR A 54 -8.08 -5.29 -18.16
C TYR A 54 -9.52 -4.73 -18.15
N ARG A 55 -10.28 -4.92 -19.23
CA ARG A 55 -11.71 -4.56 -19.33
C ARG A 55 -12.64 -5.76 -19.09
N ASP A 56 -12.11 -6.97 -19.16
CA ASP A 56 -12.89 -8.19 -18.91
C ASP A 56 -12.93 -8.53 -17.42
N ARG A 57 -13.96 -8.02 -16.76
CA ARG A 57 -14.23 -8.30 -15.34
C ARG A 57 -14.41 -9.78 -15.05
N GLY A 58 -15.04 -10.53 -15.95
CA GLY A 58 -15.25 -11.97 -15.79
C GLY A 58 -13.94 -12.72 -15.74
N GLN A 59 -13.04 -12.45 -16.69
CA GLN A 59 -11.70 -13.04 -16.72
C GLN A 59 -10.89 -12.69 -15.45
N GLN A 60 -10.95 -11.46 -14.98
CA GLN A 60 -10.28 -11.04 -13.75
C GLN A 60 -10.81 -11.77 -12.52
N GLN A 61 -12.12 -11.95 -12.42
CA GLN A 61 -12.77 -12.70 -11.35
C GLN A 61 -12.38 -14.19 -11.38
N GLU A 62 -12.27 -14.78 -12.56
CA GLU A 62 -11.82 -16.15 -12.74
C GLU A 62 -10.35 -16.34 -12.32
N LEU A 63 -9.48 -15.42 -12.72
CA LEU A 63 -8.07 -15.43 -12.29
C LEU A 63 -7.95 -15.37 -10.76
N LEU A 64 -8.71 -14.49 -10.12
CA LEU A 64 -8.73 -14.40 -8.66
C LEU A 64 -9.28 -15.67 -8.02
N ALA A 65 -10.39 -16.20 -8.55
CA ALA A 65 -10.99 -17.43 -8.04
C ALA A 65 -10.02 -18.63 -8.19
N ALA A 66 -9.35 -18.75 -9.32
CA ALA A 66 -8.34 -19.78 -9.55
C ALA A 66 -7.15 -19.66 -8.59
N ALA A 67 -6.67 -18.42 -8.37
CA ALA A 67 -5.58 -18.15 -7.45
C ALA A 67 -5.92 -18.54 -6.00
N PHE A 68 -7.18 -18.50 -5.60
CA PHE A 68 -7.64 -18.85 -4.26
C PHE A 68 -8.46 -20.14 -4.20
N ALA A 69 -8.44 -20.96 -5.26
CA ALA A 69 -9.09 -22.26 -5.26
C ALA A 69 -8.61 -23.13 -4.09
N GLY A 70 -9.54 -23.79 -3.40
CA GLY A 70 -9.27 -24.63 -2.24
C GLY A 70 -8.80 -23.90 -0.99
N ALA A 71 -8.79 -22.57 -0.97
CA ALA A 71 -8.57 -21.81 0.26
C ALA A 71 -9.80 -21.97 1.18
N GLY A 72 -9.53 -22.20 2.46
CA GLY A 72 -10.57 -22.37 3.48
C GLY A 72 -11.04 -21.06 4.11
N TRP A 73 -11.58 -21.15 5.35
CA TRP A 73 -12.18 -20.04 6.10
C TRP A 73 -13.30 -19.36 5.29
N GLU A 74 -13.44 -18.06 5.34
CA GLU A 74 -14.48 -17.29 4.60
C GLU A 74 -14.17 -17.10 3.10
N VAL A 75 -13.06 -17.63 2.57
CA VAL A 75 -12.67 -17.40 1.17
C VAL A 75 -13.70 -17.85 0.17
N PRO A 76 -14.32 -19.07 0.28
CA PRO A 76 -15.34 -19.49 -0.67
C PRO A 76 -16.52 -18.52 -0.70
N ARG A 77 -16.97 -18.06 0.47
CA ARG A 77 -18.06 -17.08 0.59
C ARG A 77 -17.68 -15.73 -0.01
N LEU A 78 -16.44 -15.26 0.23
CA LEU A 78 -15.95 -14.00 -0.33
C LEU A 78 -15.83 -14.07 -1.86
N LEU A 79 -15.38 -15.19 -2.43
CA LEU A 79 -15.32 -15.39 -3.88
C LEU A 79 -16.72 -15.44 -4.52
N THR A 80 -17.71 -15.99 -3.83
CA THR A 80 -19.10 -15.95 -4.30
C THR A 80 -19.62 -14.51 -4.30
N ALA A 81 -19.43 -13.77 -3.20
CA ALA A 81 -19.85 -12.39 -3.08
C ALA A 81 -19.14 -11.45 -4.08
N MET A 82 -17.90 -11.75 -4.44
CA MET A 82 -17.14 -11.00 -5.45
C MET A 82 -17.85 -10.93 -6.80
N ARG A 83 -18.55 -12.00 -7.21
CA ARG A 83 -19.23 -12.04 -8.51
C ARG A 83 -20.34 -11.00 -8.62
N GLU A 84 -20.97 -10.67 -7.51
CA GLU A 84 -22.07 -9.72 -7.40
C GLU A 84 -21.63 -8.33 -6.91
N ALA A 85 -20.35 -8.18 -6.51
CA ALA A 85 -19.83 -6.92 -5.97
C ALA A 85 -19.90 -5.81 -7.04
N PRO A 86 -20.51 -4.66 -6.77
CA PRO A 86 -20.64 -3.59 -7.77
C PRO A 86 -19.29 -2.92 -8.08
N ASP A 87 -18.40 -2.86 -7.11
CA ASP A 87 -17.14 -2.12 -7.12
C ASP A 87 -15.90 -3.05 -7.13
N PHE A 88 -16.00 -4.18 -7.85
CA PHE A 88 -14.85 -5.08 -8.03
C PHE A 88 -13.72 -4.37 -8.78
N TYR A 89 -12.51 -4.45 -8.22
CA TYR A 89 -11.29 -3.90 -8.79
C TYR A 89 -10.17 -4.95 -8.77
N PHE A 90 -9.46 -5.08 -9.88
CA PHE A 90 -8.36 -6.02 -10.05
C PHE A 90 -7.20 -5.31 -10.74
N ASP A 91 -6.01 -5.39 -10.17
CA ASP A 91 -4.83 -4.77 -10.75
C ASP A 91 -3.54 -5.42 -10.22
N SER A 92 -2.44 -5.13 -10.89
CA SER A 92 -1.11 -5.49 -10.46
C SER A 92 -0.56 -4.51 -9.43
N VAL A 93 0.20 -5.03 -8.46
CA VAL A 93 0.95 -4.20 -7.51
C VAL A 93 2.22 -3.70 -8.18
N SER A 94 2.14 -2.52 -8.79
CA SER A 94 3.19 -1.94 -9.63
C SER A 94 3.79 -0.68 -9.03
N GLN A 95 5.00 -0.31 -9.47
CA GLN A 95 5.65 0.96 -9.17
C GLN A 95 5.91 1.72 -10.47
N VAL A 96 5.84 3.05 -10.40
CA VAL A 96 6.32 3.90 -11.50
C VAL A 96 7.74 4.33 -11.18
N ARG A 97 8.68 3.98 -12.05
CA ARG A 97 10.09 4.38 -11.96
C ARG A 97 10.49 5.06 -13.27
N MET A 98 10.91 6.30 -13.16
CA MET A 98 11.30 7.13 -14.29
C MET A 98 12.58 7.87 -13.96
N ASP A 99 13.47 8.00 -14.94
CA ASP A 99 14.72 8.77 -14.80
C ASP A 99 14.44 10.27 -14.74
N SER A 100 13.42 10.73 -15.45
CA SER A 100 12.97 12.12 -15.45
C SER A 100 11.45 12.21 -15.33
N TRP A 101 10.99 13.08 -14.46
CA TRP A 101 9.56 13.35 -14.30
C TRP A 101 9.05 14.50 -15.17
N SER A 102 9.96 15.17 -15.89
CA SER A 102 9.65 16.36 -16.64
C SER A 102 10.09 16.28 -18.09
N ALA A 103 9.28 16.83 -18.99
CA ALA A 103 9.59 16.97 -20.40
C ALA A 103 9.04 18.32 -20.90
N GLY A 104 9.93 19.23 -21.32
CA GLY A 104 9.54 20.56 -21.77
C GLY A 104 8.82 21.34 -20.68
N ARG A 105 7.55 21.67 -20.92
CA ARG A 105 6.70 22.46 -19.99
C ARG A 105 5.75 21.59 -19.16
N VAL A 106 5.94 20.28 -19.17
CA VAL A 106 5.11 19.32 -18.44
C VAL A 106 5.95 18.64 -17.39
N THR A 107 5.42 18.50 -16.19
CA THR A 107 5.99 17.66 -15.13
C THR A 107 4.91 16.80 -14.50
N LEU A 108 5.33 15.63 -13.99
CA LEU A 108 4.48 14.66 -13.32
C LEU A 108 4.59 14.83 -11.80
N ALA A 109 3.49 14.59 -11.11
CA ALA A 109 3.44 14.57 -9.65
C ALA A 109 2.60 13.39 -9.14
N GLY A 110 2.95 12.87 -7.97
CA GLY A 110 2.26 11.73 -7.36
C GLY A 110 2.45 10.43 -8.14
N ASP A 111 1.40 9.63 -8.19
CA ASP A 111 1.45 8.28 -8.79
C ASP A 111 1.81 8.29 -10.28
N ALA A 112 1.51 9.37 -11.01
CA ALA A 112 1.86 9.49 -12.42
C ALA A 112 3.38 9.49 -12.66
N GLY A 113 4.17 10.04 -11.73
CA GLY A 113 5.62 10.16 -11.87
C GLY A 113 6.41 9.16 -11.06
N TYR A 114 5.92 8.79 -9.88
CA TYR A 114 6.69 8.02 -8.92
C TYR A 114 5.85 7.16 -7.97
N CYS A 115 4.79 6.54 -8.46
CA CYS A 115 3.97 5.63 -7.65
C CYS A 115 4.82 4.67 -6.84
N PRO A 116 4.73 4.68 -5.50
CA PRO A 116 5.54 3.79 -4.67
C PRO A 116 4.93 2.40 -4.53
N SER A 117 3.72 2.18 -5.03
CA SER A 117 2.90 0.99 -4.84
C SER A 117 2.18 0.93 -3.48
N PRO A 118 0.99 0.32 -3.40
CA PRO A 118 0.17 0.23 -2.18
C PRO A 118 0.89 -0.31 -0.93
N PRO A 119 1.80 -1.32 -1.02
CA PRO A 119 2.53 -1.80 0.15
C PRO A 119 3.42 -0.77 0.85
N SER A 120 3.71 0.37 0.24
CA SER A 120 4.41 1.47 0.91
C SER A 120 3.56 2.12 2.00
N GLY A 121 2.24 2.20 1.79
CA GLY A 121 1.31 3.00 2.60
C GLY A 121 1.55 4.51 2.53
N GLN A 122 2.41 4.99 1.60
CA GLN A 122 2.87 6.39 1.54
C GLN A 122 2.46 7.13 0.25
N GLY A 123 1.63 6.54 -0.60
CA GLY A 123 1.24 7.16 -1.88
C GLY A 123 0.66 8.57 -1.72
N SER A 124 -0.33 8.72 -0.84
CA SER A 124 -0.94 10.03 -0.58
C SER A 124 0.05 11.05 0.00
N SER A 125 0.95 10.60 0.89
CA SER A 125 2.00 11.46 1.45
C SER A 125 2.95 11.94 0.36
N LEU A 126 3.39 11.06 -0.55
CA LEU A 126 4.24 11.43 -1.67
C LEU A 126 3.56 12.43 -2.61
N ALA A 127 2.29 12.23 -2.90
CA ALA A 127 1.54 13.12 -3.78
C ALA A 127 1.38 14.52 -3.18
N LEU A 128 1.01 14.61 -1.89
CA LEU A 128 0.84 15.90 -1.20
C LEU A 128 2.16 16.65 -1.04
N VAL A 129 3.20 15.94 -0.59
CA VAL A 129 4.53 16.52 -0.42
C VAL A 129 5.09 16.96 -1.79
N GLY A 130 4.93 16.12 -2.82
CA GLY A 130 5.37 16.43 -4.16
C GLY A 130 4.69 17.68 -4.73
N ALA A 131 3.38 17.81 -4.56
CA ALA A 131 2.64 18.99 -4.98
C ALA A 131 3.13 20.26 -4.24
N TYR A 132 3.36 20.14 -2.93
CA TYR A 132 3.86 21.25 -2.11
C TYR A 132 5.26 21.69 -2.54
N VAL A 133 6.19 20.75 -2.74
CA VAL A 133 7.55 21.03 -3.19
C VAL A 133 7.55 21.65 -4.59
N LEU A 134 6.77 21.09 -5.52
CA LEU A 134 6.64 21.61 -6.87
C LEU A 134 6.14 23.06 -6.88
N ALA A 135 5.10 23.36 -6.10
CA ALA A 135 4.56 24.70 -5.98
C ALA A 135 5.59 25.68 -5.39
N GLY A 136 6.33 25.25 -4.35
CA GLY A 136 7.38 26.04 -3.73
C GLY A 136 8.54 26.35 -4.70
N GLU A 137 8.97 25.35 -5.48
CA GLU A 137 10.06 25.54 -6.46
C GLU A 137 9.63 26.44 -7.62
N LEU A 138 8.39 26.33 -8.10
CA LEU A 138 7.85 27.23 -9.13
C LEU A 138 7.77 28.66 -8.62
N ALA A 139 7.35 28.88 -7.39
CA ALA A 139 7.31 30.18 -6.77
C ALA A 139 8.72 30.78 -6.58
N ALA A 140 9.68 29.97 -6.14
CA ALA A 140 11.07 30.41 -5.94
C ALA A 140 11.84 30.65 -7.25
N ALA A 141 11.39 30.07 -8.36
CA ALA A 141 11.97 30.26 -9.67
C ALA A 141 11.30 31.40 -10.46
N ASP A 142 10.42 32.17 -9.84
CA ASP A 142 9.64 33.24 -10.47
C ASP A 142 8.96 32.80 -11.79
N GLY A 143 8.50 31.53 -11.81
CA GLY A 143 7.84 30.89 -12.94
C GLY A 143 8.77 30.27 -13.98
N ASP A 144 10.09 30.29 -13.80
CA ASP A 144 11.00 29.49 -14.63
C ASP A 144 10.83 28.00 -14.33
N HIS A 145 10.02 27.37 -15.16
CA HIS A 145 9.67 25.96 -14.99
C HIS A 145 10.86 25.01 -15.16
N ARG A 146 11.91 25.37 -15.90
CA ARG A 146 13.07 24.50 -16.13
C ARG A 146 13.87 24.29 -14.84
N ASP A 147 14.19 25.39 -14.19
CA ASP A 147 14.87 25.39 -12.91
C ASP A 147 13.98 24.78 -11.81
N ALA A 148 12.71 25.18 -11.78
CA ALA A 148 11.76 24.66 -10.80
C ALA A 148 11.62 23.14 -10.88
N PHE A 149 11.47 22.57 -12.07
CA PHE A 149 11.31 21.13 -12.26
C PHE A 149 12.57 20.34 -11.91
N ALA A 150 13.74 20.88 -12.24
CA ALA A 150 15.01 20.27 -11.87
C ALA A 150 15.17 20.20 -10.33
N ARG A 151 14.91 21.30 -9.62
CA ARG A 151 14.96 21.36 -8.15
C ARG A 151 13.90 20.51 -7.50
N TYR A 152 12.69 20.49 -8.05
CA TYR A 152 11.61 19.62 -7.60
C TYR A 152 12.03 18.14 -7.62
N GLN A 153 12.53 17.66 -8.76
CA GLN A 153 12.99 16.27 -8.87
C GLN A 153 14.14 15.99 -7.90
N GLN A 154 15.15 16.84 -7.85
CA GLN A 154 16.29 16.67 -6.95
C GLN A 154 15.88 16.56 -5.47
N ARG A 155 14.93 17.39 -5.03
CA ARG A 155 14.44 17.35 -3.63
C ARG A 155 13.62 16.13 -3.32
N MET A 156 12.82 15.67 -4.27
CA MET A 156 11.90 14.56 -4.09
C MET A 156 12.54 13.18 -4.27
N GLN A 157 13.64 13.07 -5.01
CA GLN A 157 14.20 11.80 -5.44
C GLN A 157 14.50 10.85 -4.29
N ASP A 158 15.26 11.28 -3.28
CA ASP A 158 15.58 10.48 -2.08
C ASP A 158 14.32 10.02 -1.34
N PHE A 159 13.35 10.91 -1.21
CA PHE A 159 12.09 10.62 -0.54
C PHE A 159 11.28 9.57 -1.29
N VAL A 160 11.20 9.66 -2.60
CA VAL A 160 10.54 8.71 -3.49
C VAL A 160 11.22 7.35 -3.44
N GLU A 161 12.55 7.31 -3.65
CA GLU A 161 13.31 6.05 -3.68
C GLU A 161 13.19 5.25 -2.39
N ARG A 162 13.29 5.89 -1.23
CA ARG A 162 13.12 5.23 0.07
C ARG A 162 11.74 4.63 0.24
N ASN A 163 10.71 5.34 -0.20
CA ASN A 163 9.33 4.84 -0.11
C ASN A 163 9.06 3.69 -1.09
N GLN A 164 9.66 3.73 -2.28
CA GLN A 164 9.61 2.62 -3.23
C GLN A 164 10.35 1.36 -2.73
N GLN A 165 11.49 1.53 -2.05
CA GLN A 165 12.23 0.41 -1.43
C GLN A 165 11.42 -0.25 -0.31
N ILE A 166 10.75 0.52 0.53
CA ILE A 166 9.88 -0.01 1.59
C ILE A 166 8.72 -0.83 0.98
N ALA A 167 8.12 -0.36 -0.09
CA ALA A 167 7.04 -1.09 -0.76
C ALA A 167 7.50 -2.47 -1.23
N THR A 168 8.69 -2.55 -1.83
CA THR A 168 9.27 -3.83 -2.29
C THR A 168 9.53 -4.79 -1.11
N GLY A 169 10.03 -4.28 0.01
CA GLY A 169 10.23 -5.06 1.23
C GLY A 169 8.92 -5.55 1.85
N ASN A 170 7.92 -4.69 1.89
CA ASN A 170 6.60 -5.02 2.43
C ASN A 170 5.83 -6.00 1.53
N ALA A 171 5.90 -5.86 0.21
CA ALA A 171 5.24 -6.80 -0.72
C ALA A 171 5.65 -8.25 -0.45
N LYS A 172 6.93 -8.51 -0.18
CA LYS A 172 7.43 -9.85 0.18
C LYS A 172 6.86 -10.36 1.52
N ARG A 173 6.46 -9.48 2.42
CA ARG A 173 5.82 -9.86 3.70
C ARG A 173 4.34 -10.20 3.52
N PHE A 174 3.65 -9.56 2.57
CA PHE A 174 2.25 -9.86 2.27
C PHE A 174 2.07 -11.19 1.54
N THR A 175 3.11 -11.68 0.84
CA THR A 175 3.08 -12.93 0.08
C THR A 175 4.22 -13.86 0.54
N PRO A 176 4.15 -14.45 1.75
CA PRO A 176 5.19 -15.34 2.24
C PRO A 176 5.34 -16.58 1.36
N ALA A 177 6.58 -16.93 1.03
CA ALA A 177 6.91 -17.98 0.07
C ALA A 177 6.79 -19.42 0.62
N SER A 178 6.64 -19.60 1.94
CA SER A 178 6.61 -20.95 2.53
C SER A 178 5.77 -21.04 3.80
N ARG A 179 5.27 -22.26 4.10
CA ARG A 179 4.57 -22.59 5.36
C ARG A 179 5.39 -22.27 6.60
N ARG A 180 6.69 -22.55 6.55
CA ARG A 180 7.60 -22.26 7.67
C ARG A 180 7.68 -20.77 7.95
N GLN A 181 7.71 -19.96 6.92
CA GLN A 181 7.74 -18.50 7.06
C GLN A 181 6.44 -17.97 7.65
N ILE A 182 5.30 -18.49 7.23
CA ILE A 182 3.98 -18.16 7.79
C ILE A 182 3.91 -18.57 9.27
N TRP A 183 4.34 -19.79 9.59
CA TRP A 183 4.35 -20.28 10.96
C TRP A 183 5.23 -19.41 11.86
N LEU A 184 6.45 -19.08 11.41
CA LEU A 184 7.36 -18.19 12.14
C LEU A 184 6.78 -16.81 12.36
N GLN A 185 6.16 -16.20 11.35
CA GLN A 185 5.48 -14.91 11.47
C GLN A 185 4.34 -14.97 12.49
N ASN A 186 3.51 -16.01 12.44
CA ASN A 186 2.42 -16.21 13.39
C ASN A 186 2.91 -16.41 14.81
N GLN A 187 3.98 -17.20 15.02
CA GLN A 187 4.58 -17.36 16.33
C GLN A 187 5.16 -16.04 16.86
N GLY A 188 5.83 -15.26 16.00
CA GLY A 188 6.32 -13.93 16.36
C GLY A 188 5.21 -12.98 16.81
N ILE A 189 4.10 -12.94 16.05
CA ILE A 189 2.94 -12.11 16.39
C ILE A 189 2.30 -12.59 17.71
N ARG A 190 2.14 -13.90 17.90
CA ARG A 190 1.57 -14.48 19.14
C ARG A 190 2.46 -14.23 20.37
N ALA A 191 3.78 -14.27 20.19
CA ALA A 191 4.72 -14.02 21.28
C ALA A 191 4.84 -12.53 21.64
N LEU A 192 4.54 -11.62 20.72
CA LEU A 192 4.73 -10.18 20.90
C LEU A 192 4.09 -9.58 22.16
N PRO A 193 2.85 -9.95 22.56
CA PRO A 193 2.24 -9.44 23.80
C PRO A 193 3.02 -9.82 25.06
N TYR A 194 3.72 -10.95 25.05
CA TYR A 194 4.43 -11.53 26.20
C TYR A 194 5.92 -11.15 26.23
N MET A 195 6.43 -10.50 25.17
CA MET A 195 7.86 -10.12 25.10
C MET A 195 8.15 -8.91 25.98
N PRO A 196 9.13 -9.00 26.89
CA PRO A 196 9.67 -7.81 27.56
C PRO A 196 10.31 -6.91 26.49
N GLY A 197 10.02 -5.62 26.52
CA GLY A 197 10.53 -4.67 25.51
C GLY A 197 9.75 -4.64 24.20
N LYS A 198 8.51 -5.12 24.15
CA LYS A 198 7.63 -5.09 22.96
C LYS A 198 7.61 -3.72 22.26
N ASN A 199 7.65 -2.63 23.02
CA ASN A 199 7.67 -1.28 22.46
C ASN A 199 8.95 -0.99 21.65
N TRP A 200 10.08 -1.54 22.07
CA TRP A 200 11.34 -1.45 21.32
C TRP A 200 11.26 -2.25 20.01
N VAL A 201 10.73 -3.48 20.06
CA VAL A 201 10.52 -4.33 18.87
C VAL A 201 9.57 -3.64 17.88
N LEU A 202 8.46 -3.08 18.35
CA LEU A 202 7.52 -2.31 17.53
C LEU A 202 8.16 -1.05 16.95
N SER A 203 8.98 -0.34 17.74
CA SER A 203 9.71 0.83 17.26
C SER A 203 10.69 0.47 16.15
N LEU A 204 11.37 -0.68 16.28
CA LEU A 204 12.29 -1.19 15.26
C LEU A 204 11.54 -1.59 13.98
N ALA A 205 10.39 -2.23 14.10
CA ALA A 205 9.54 -2.62 12.96
C ALA A 205 8.98 -1.41 12.19
N THR A 206 8.71 -0.31 12.89
CA THR A 206 8.19 0.93 12.29
C THR A 206 9.28 1.93 11.90
N LYS A 207 10.54 1.70 12.29
CA LYS A 207 11.66 2.63 12.07
C LYS A 207 11.85 2.97 10.59
N GLY A 208 11.80 1.98 9.70
CA GLY A 208 11.95 2.19 8.26
C GLY A 208 10.88 3.11 7.69
N VAL A 209 9.62 2.89 8.07
CA VAL A 209 8.49 3.71 7.62
C VAL A 209 8.61 5.15 8.15
N LYS A 210 8.97 5.32 9.43
CA LYS A 210 9.20 6.64 10.03
C LYS A 210 10.37 7.37 9.38
N GLN A 211 11.46 6.66 9.10
CA GLN A 211 12.63 7.25 8.43
C GLN A 211 12.29 7.69 7.01
N ALA A 212 11.52 6.90 6.28
CA ALA A 212 11.09 7.28 4.94
C ALA A 212 10.09 8.44 4.96
N ALA A 213 9.13 8.44 5.89
CA ALA A 213 8.17 9.55 6.04
C ALA A 213 8.85 10.88 6.38
N ASN A 214 9.99 10.84 7.10
CA ASN A 214 10.76 12.02 7.50
C ASN A 214 11.99 12.27 6.61
N ALA A 215 12.08 11.64 5.45
CA ALA A 215 13.26 11.73 4.59
C ALA A 215 13.34 13.04 3.78
N ILE A 216 12.39 13.93 3.95
CA ILE A 216 12.35 15.20 3.24
C ILE A 216 12.22 16.38 4.20
N THR A 217 12.99 17.45 3.93
CA THR A 217 12.82 18.75 4.58
C THR A 217 12.00 19.63 3.66
N LEU A 218 10.83 20.05 4.13
CA LEU A 218 9.94 20.93 3.36
C LEU A 218 10.52 22.36 3.31
N PRO A 219 10.43 23.04 2.16
CA PRO A 219 10.76 24.46 2.08
C PRO A 219 9.79 25.25 2.98
N SER A 220 10.33 26.24 3.69
CA SER A 220 9.48 27.17 4.44
C SER A 220 8.55 27.91 3.47
N PRO A 221 7.27 28.10 3.82
CA PRO A 221 6.42 28.98 3.02
C PRO A 221 7.08 30.36 2.98
N THR A 222 7.49 30.81 1.82
CA THR A 222 7.87 32.22 1.65
C THR A 222 6.61 33.01 1.89
N ALA A 223 6.52 33.67 3.07
CA ALA A 223 5.53 34.69 3.29
C ALA A 223 5.77 35.75 2.19
N ARG A 224 4.88 35.82 1.22
CA ARG A 224 4.77 37.02 0.37
C ARG A 224 4.07 38.03 1.24
N GLU A 225 4.82 39.06 1.69
CA GLU A 225 4.26 40.32 2.17
C GLU A 225 3.46 41.01 1.05
#